data_970e36516a2ba184a34e98608eeaa9db
#
_entry.id   970e36516a2ba184a34e98608eeaa9db
#
_cell.length_a   1.000
_cell.length_b   1.000
_cell.length_c   1.000
_cell.angle_alpha   90.00
_cell.angle_beta   90.00
_cell.angle_gamma   90.00
#
_symmetry.space_group_name_H-M   'P 1'
#
loop_
_entity.id
_entity.type
_entity.pdbx_description
1 polymer ?
#
loop_
_entity_poly.entity_id
_entity_poly.type
_entity_poly.pdbx_seq_one_letter_code
_entity_poly.pdbx_strand_id
1 'polypeptide(L)'
;MTALAVRKRLRHGGRAPESSPASRAAAPGRVGAIAGALVALIVVTAAMRLAPELRAWLAAPAGGDAAQLAHIMLFDLAAPRVAAALVAGGCLAAAGALLQSLTRNPLAAPDLLGITGGAQLGLIAAMLVPALAGHASVPLLFVCGLAAAACVSAAAGGWRATPLRLILAGSVCMLLFSAVTTLLLAFFEQTVVGASLWASGSLYQPGAAGLRDALRWLVAPLAALPLVIRPLDPLALGDDAAAAAGVRVDAT
;
A
#
# COMPACT_ATOMS: atom_id res chain seq x y z
N MET A 1 54.80 20.89 35.81
CA MET A 1 53.40 21.30 35.51
C MET A 1 52.65 20.14 34.79
N THR A 2 52.55 18.92 35.32
CA THR A 2 51.96 17.83 34.54
C THR A 2 51.10 16.85 35.32
N ALA A 3 51.01 16.91 36.63
CA ALA A 3 50.20 15.98 37.42
C ALA A 3 48.82 16.53 37.83
N LEU A 4 48.61 17.81 37.85
CA LEU A 4 47.32 18.44 38.27
C LEU A 4 46.30 18.46 37.13
N ALA A 5 46.74 18.49 35.87
CA ALA A 5 45.84 18.53 34.70
C ALA A 5 45.14 17.18 34.42
N VAL A 6 45.81 16.06 34.74
CA VAL A 6 45.26 14.73 34.55
C VAL A 6 44.17 14.39 35.57
N ARG A 7 44.34 14.86 36.84
CA ARG A 7 43.37 14.63 37.91
C ARG A 7 42.04 15.37 37.72
N LYS A 8 42.05 16.50 36.97
CA LYS A 8 40.82 17.30 36.71
C LYS A 8 39.95 16.68 35.61
N ARG A 9 40.56 15.87 34.69
CA ARG A 9 39.77 15.17 33.63
C ARG A 9 39.04 13.93 34.14
N LEU A 10 39.52 13.28 35.20
CA LEU A 10 38.89 12.09 35.77
C LEU A 10 37.68 12.40 36.66
N ARG A 11 37.49 13.65 37.06
CA ARG A 11 36.39 14.06 37.93
C ARG A 11 35.13 14.49 37.19
N HIS A 12 35.15 14.64 35.85
CA HIS A 12 34.01 15.03 35.03
C HIS A 12 33.49 13.87 34.14
N GLY A 13 33.94 12.63 34.35
CA GLY A 13 33.56 11.44 33.59
C GLY A 13 32.36 10.66 34.10
N GLY A 14 31.66 11.15 35.11
CA GLY A 14 30.50 10.45 35.70
C GLY A 14 29.14 11.02 35.27
N ARG A 15 28.95 11.39 34.02
CA ARG A 15 27.58 11.43 33.48
C ARG A 15 27.20 9.97 33.20
N ALA A 16 26.30 9.43 34.01
CA ALA A 16 25.55 8.23 33.64
C ALA A 16 25.06 8.41 32.19
N PRO A 17 25.13 7.38 31.37
CA PRO A 17 24.57 7.47 30.03
C PRO A 17 23.15 7.95 30.20
N GLU A 18 22.84 9.16 29.67
CA GLU A 18 21.48 9.64 29.52
C GLU A 18 20.75 8.46 28.89
N SER A 19 19.77 7.95 29.61
CA SER A 19 18.89 6.90 29.15
C SER A 19 18.45 7.28 27.75
N SER A 20 19.06 6.60 26.77
CA SER A 20 18.68 6.69 25.36
C SER A 20 17.14 6.72 25.30
N PRO A 21 16.51 7.58 24.52
CA PRO A 21 15.08 7.54 24.29
C PRO A 21 14.64 6.27 23.55
N ALA A 22 15.53 5.28 23.46
CA ALA A 22 15.29 3.95 22.95
C ALA A 22 14.26 3.24 23.85
N SER A 23 13.17 2.92 23.23
CA SER A 23 12.06 2.11 23.72
C SER A 23 11.12 2.76 24.74
N ARG A 24 10.43 3.80 24.36
CA ARG A 24 9.00 3.83 24.67
C ARG A 24 8.30 2.86 23.73
N ALA A 25 8.55 1.57 23.90
CA ALA A 25 7.67 0.53 23.39
C ALA A 25 6.27 0.93 23.84
N ALA A 26 5.40 1.25 22.90
CA ALA A 26 4.06 1.69 23.24
C ALA A 26 3.45 0.62 24.11
N ALA A 27 3.01 0.97 25.34
CA ALA A 27 2.46 0.02 26.28
C ALA A 27 1.40 -0.81 25.54
N PRO A 28 1.39 -2.16 25.65
CA PRO A 28 0.55 -3.03 24.83
C PRO A 28 -0.93 -2.62 24.85
N GLY A 29 -1.40 -2.00 25.93
CA GLY A 29 -2.73 -1.40 26.01
C GLY A 29 -2.98 -0.21 25.07
N ARG A 30 -1.94 0.60 24.77
CA ARG A 30 -2.08 1.73 23.85
C ARG A 30 -2.19 1.27 22.40
N VAL A 31 -1.42 0.26 22.00
CA VAL A 31 -1.50 -0.32 20.65
C VAL A 31 -2.87 -0.94 20.43
N GLY A 32 -3.38 -1.70 21.41
CA GLY A 32 -4.72 -2.28 21.35
C GLY A 32 -5.82 -1.21 21.29
N ALA A 33 -5.70 -0.11 22.05
CA ALA A 33 -6.66 0.99 22.01
C ALA A 33 -6.67 1.71 20.66
N ILE A 34 -5.49 1.96 20.07
CA ILE A 34 -5.38 2.58 18.74
C ILE A 34 -5.97 1.66 17.67
N ALA A 35 -5.62 0.37 17.69
CA ALA A 35 -6.18 -0.60 16.76
C ALA A 35 -7.70 -0.69 16.89
N GLY A 36 -8.23 -0.75 18.11
CA GLY A 36 -9.67 -0.73 18.37
C GLY A 36 -10.36 0.54 17.85
N ALA A 37 -9.75 1.72 18.05
CA ALA A 37 -10.27 2.97 17.55
C ALA A 37 -10.29 3.02 16.00
N LEU A 38 -9.25 2.50 15.34
CA LEU A 38 -9.19 2.40 13.88
C LEU A 38 -10.25 1.44 13.34
N VAL A 39 -10.41 0.27 13.95
CA VAL A 39 -11.47 -0.68 13.56
C VAL A 39 -12.86 -0.06 13.76
N ALA A 40 -13.10 0.62 14.90
CA ALA A 40 -14.35 1.32 15.14
C ALA A 40 -14.60 2.41 14.07
N LEU A 41 -13.59 3.18 13.69
CA LEU A 41 -13.67 4.19 12.64
C LEU A 41 -14.04 3.56 11.29
N ILE A 42 -13.42 2.45 10.92
CA ILE A 42 -13.72 1.69 9.69
C ILE A 42 -15.18 1.21 9.71
N VAL A 43 -15.63 0.62 10.82
CA VAL A 43 -16.99 0.13 10.95
C VAL A 43 -18.00 1.28 10.88
N VAL A 44 -17.75 2.39 11.57
CA VAL A 44 -18.62 3.57 11.55
C VAL A 44 -18.72 4.18 10.16
N THR A 45 -17.60 4.36 9.46
CA THR A 45 -17.60 4.92 8.10
C THR A 45 -18.29 4.00 7.09
N ALA A 46 -18.07 2.70 7.18
CA ALA A 46 -18.78 1.71 6.36
C ALA A 46 -20.28 1.71 6.65
N ALA A 47 -20.68 1.74 7.92
CA ALA A 47 -22.07 1.82 8.34
C ALA A 47 -22.74 3.12 7.87
N MET A 48 -22.09 4.27 8.03
CA MET A 48 -22.60 5.56 7.54
C MET A 48 -22.81 5.55 6.03
N ARG A 49 -21.94 4.87 5.28
CA ARG A 49 -22.04 4.76 3.82
C ARG A 49 -23.15 3.81 3.37
N LEU A 50 -23.37 2.71 4.08
CA LEU A 50 -24.37 1.70 3.73
C LEU A 50 -25.76 1.98 4.34
N ALA A 51 -25.84 2.70 5.45
CA ALA A 51 -27.11 2.92 6.18
C ALA A 51 -28.21 3.56 5.34
N PRO A 52 -27.98 4.60 4.51
CA PRO A 52 -29.06 5.19 3.69
C PRO A 52 -29.61 4.19 2.67
N GLU A 53 -28.72 3.44 1.99
CA GLU A 53 -29.10 2.46 0.99
C GLU A 53 -29.83 1.26 1.62
N LEU A 54 -29.36 0.82 2.79
CA LEU A 54 -30.01 -0.25 3.55
C LEU A 54 -31.42 0.17 4.02
N ARG A 55 -31.58 1.41 4.49
CA ARG A 55 -32.90 1.94 4.88
C ARG A 55 -33.81 2.04 3.68
N ALA A 56 -33.33 2.51 2.54
CA ALA A 56 -34.08 2.60 1.31
C ALA A 56 -34.55 1.20 0.85
N TRP A 57 -33.68 0.21 0.93
CA TRP A 57 -33.99 -1.18 0.58
C TRP A 57 -35.03 -1.81 1.53
N LEU A 58 -34.87 -1.59 2.84
CA LEU A 58 -35.83 -2.09 3.85
C LEU A 58 -37.22 -1.41 3.78
N ALA A 59 -37.26 -0.14 3.35
CA ALA A 59 -38.50 0.63 3.22
C ALA A 59 -39.15 0.44 1.86
N ALA A 60 -38.51 -0.18 0.89
CA ALA A 60 -39.05 -0.38 -0.45
C ALA A 60 -40.23 -1.36 -0.41
N PRO A 61 -41.36 -1.04 -1.05
CA PRO A 61 -42.52 -1.93 -1.12
C PRO A 61 -42.16 -3.22 -1.86
N ALA A 62 -42.64 -4.36 -1.35
CA ALA A 62 -42.39 -5.66 -1.95
C ALA A 62 -42.97 -5.74 -3.37
N GLY A 63 -42.10 -5.87 -4.36
CA GLY A 63 -42.45 -5.97 -5.77
C GLY A 63 -42.64 -4.58 -6.42
N GLY A 64 -41.88 -4.31 -7.45
CA GLY A 64 -41.95 -3.08 -8.22
C GLY A 64 -40.54 -2.48 -8.49
N ASP A 65 -40.51 -1.47 -9.36
CA ASP A 65 -39.29 -0.82 -9.81
C ASP A 65 -38.50 -0.20 -8.64
N ALA A 66 -39.16 0.29 -7.61
CA ALA A 66 -38.53 0.89 -6.44
C ALA A 66 -37.73 -0.14 -5.62
N ALA A 67 -38.26 -1.35 -5.44
CA ALA A 67 -37.53 -2.42 -4.74
C ALA A 67 -36.32 -2.91 -5.54
N GLN A 68 -36.49 -3.02 -6.86
CA GLN A 68 -35.39 -3.42 -7.75
C GLN A 68 -34.29 -2.36 -7.77
N LEU A 69 -34.64 -1.07 -7.84
CA LEU A 69 -33.67 0.03 -7.79
C LEU A 69 -32.93 0.07 -6.46
N ALA A 70 -33.63 -0.06 -5.34
CA ALA A 70 -33.00 -0.10 -4.01
C ALA A 70 -32.07 -1.31 -3.86
N HIS A 71 -32.40 -2.48 -4.40
CA HIS A 71 -31.55 -3.66 -4.43
C HIS A 71 -30.26 -3.38 -5.22
N ILE A 72 -30.37 -2.83 -6.43
CA ILE A 72 -29.22 -2.49 -7.28
C ILE A 72 -28.32 -1.48 -6.57
N MET A 73 -28.89 -0.42 -5.99
CA MET A 73 -28.14 0.60 -5.28
C MET A 73 -27.35 0.03 -4.10
N LEU A 74 -27.92 -0.87 -3.32
CA LEU A 74 -27.28 -1.46 -2.16
C LEU A 74 -26.28 -2.55 -2.55
N PHE A 75 -26.71 -3.56 -3.31
CA PHE A 75 -25.93 -4.79 -3.52
C PHE A 75 -24.99 -4.72 -4.73
N ASP A 76 -25.35 -3.99 -5.78
CA ASP A 76 -24.53 -3.90 -6.98
C ASP A 76 -23.61 -2.67 -6.99
N LEU A 77 -23.94 -1.63 -6.22
CA LEU A 77 -23.15 -0.40 -6.20
C LEU A 77 -22.50 -0.12 -4.84
N ALA A 78 -23.28 0.02 -3.77
CA ALA A 78 -22.74 0.50 -2.49
C ALA A 78 -21.91 -0.56 -1.76
N ALA A 79 -22.42 -1.77 -1.62
CA ALA A 79 -21.71 -2.84 -0.90
C ALA A 79 -20.41 -3.26 -1.58
N PRO A 80 -20.35 -3.51 -2.90
CA PRO A 80 -19.08 -3.81 -3.57
C PRO A 80 -18.06 -2.67 -3.47
N ARG A 81 -18.49 -1.41 -3.48
CA ARG A 81 -17.62 -0.24 -3.35
C ARG A 81 -16.98 -0.18 -1.96
N VAL A 82 -17.76 -0.40 -0.91
CA VAL A 82 -17.25 -0.46 0.47
C VAL A 82 -16.28 -1.63 0.63
N ALA A 83 -16.62 -2.81 0.10
CA ALA A 83 -15.75 -3.97 0.12
C ALA A 83 -14.45 -3.74 -0.64
N ALA A 84 -14.49 -3.11 -1.82
CA ALA A 84 -13.30 -2.74 -2.58
C ALA A 84 -12.40 -1.76 -1.82
N ALA A 85 -13.00 -0.77 -1.14
CA ALA A 85 -12.25 0.17 -0.29
C ALA A 85 -11.51 -0.54 0.84
N LEU A 86 -12.17 -1.49 1.52
CA LEU A 86 -11.57 -2.27 2.60
C LEU A 86 -10.43 -3.16 2.09
N VAL A 87 -10.63 -3.82 0.96
CA VAL A 87 -9.60 -4.68 0.33
C VAL A 87 -8.41 -3.84 -0.12
N ALA A 88 -8.64 -2.75 -0.85
CA ALA A 88 -7.58 -1.88 -1.33
C ALA A 88 -6.80 -1.24 -0.18
N GLY A 89 -7.50 -0.72 0.85
CA GLY A 89 -6.87 -0.14 2.03
C GLY A 89 -6.06 -1.17 2.82
N GLY A 90 -6.59 -2.39 2.98
CA GLY A 90 -5.88 -3.50 3.62
C GLY A 90 -4.61 -3.91 2.87
N CYS A 91 -4.66 -4.00 1.54
CA CYS A 91 -3.50 -4.29 0.70
C CYS A 91 -2.43 -3.18 0.80
N LEU A 92 -2.85 -1.91 0.72
CA LEU A 92 -1.93 -0.78 0.87
C LEU A 92 -1.29 -0.73 2.25
N ALA A 93 -2.05 -1.02 3.31
CA ALA A 93 -1.53 -1.08 4.67
C ALA A 93 -0.49 -2.21 4.83
N ALA A 94 -0.79 -3.41 4.31
CA ALA A 94 0.13 -4.53 4.33
C ALA A 94 1.41 -4.24 3.53
N ALA A 95 1.28 -3.71 2.32
CA ALA A 95 2.42 -3.33 1.48
C ALA A 95 3.27 -2.23 2.15
N GLY A 96 2.63 -1.24 2.76
CA GLY A 96 3.30 -0.18 3.52
C GLY A 96 4.08 -0.74 4.70
N ALA A 97 3.49 -1.62 5.50
CA ALA A 97 4.15 -2.24 6.63
C ALA A 97 5.37 -3.07 6.21
N LEU A 98 5.24 -3.86 5.14
CA LEU A 98 6.37 -4.63 4.58
C LEU A 98 7.50 -3.73 4.11
N LEU A 99 7.18 -2.67 3.37
CA LEU A 99 8.19 -1.76 2.84
C LEU A 99 8.89 -0.97 3.95
N GLN A 100 8.17 -0.51 4.98
CA GLN A 100 8.72 0.15 6.14
C GLN A 100 9.68 -0.77 6.91
N SER A 101 9.32 -2.04 7.07
CA SER A 101 10.18 -3.05 7.71
C SER A 101 11.43 -3.31 6.88
N LEU A 102 11.29 -3.48 5.56
CA LEU A 102 12.40 -3.75 4.64
C LEU A 102 13.38 -2.58 4.57
N THR A 103 12.87 -1.36 4.49
CA THR A 103 13.71 -0.15 4.37
C THR A 103 14.16 0.40 5.72
N ARG A 104 13.65 -0.15 6.82
CA ARG A 104 13.82 0.37 8.19
C ARG A 104 13.52 1.87 8.28
N ASN A 105 12.55 2.31 7.49
CA ASN A 105 12.18 3.71 7.38
C ASN A 105 10.66 3.85 7.51
N PRO A 106 10.14 4.48 8.59
CA PRO A 106 8.71 4.65 8.80
C PRO A 106 8.04 5.57 7.77
N LEU A 107 8.81 6.30 6.99
CA LEU A 107 8.32 7.17 5.92
C LEU A 107 8.21 6.48 4.56
N ALA A 108 8.62 5.20 4.47
CA ALA A 108 8.51 4.46 3.23
C ALA A 108 7.04 4.15 2.90
N ALA A 109 6.67 4.38 1.64
CA ALA A 109 5.34 4.13 1.11
C ALA A 109 5.42 3.27 -0.16
N PRO A 110 4.42 2.42 -0.46
CA PRO A 110 4.42 1.57 -1.65
C PRO A 110 4.57 2.32 -2.96
N ASP A 111 4.05 3.54 -3.03
CA ASP A 111 4.13 4.40 -4.21
C ASP A 111 5.57 4.78 -4.58
N LEU A 112 6.49 4.80 -3.60
CA LEU A 112 7.91 5.08 -3.85
C LEU A 112 8.60 4.02 -4.74
N LEU A 113 7.98 2.86 -4.94
CA LEU A 113 8.47 1.84 -5.88
C LEU A 113 7.91 2.02 -7.31
N GLY A 114 7.10 3.05 -7.57
CA GLY A 114 6.52 3.32 -8.89
C GLY A 114 5.49 2.29 -9.35
N ILE A 115 5.09 1.34 -8.50
CA ILE A 115 4.17 0.23 -8.84
C ILE A 115 2.83 0.78 -9.32
N THR A 116 2.28 1.75 -8.60
CA THR A 116 0.99 2.39 -8.93
C THR A 116 1.06 3.11 -10.27
N GLY A 117 2.14 3.87 -10.52
CA GLY A 117 2.37 4.55 -11.80
C GLY A 117 2.50 3.58 -12.98
N GLY A 118 3.21 2.46 -12.78
CA GLY A 118 3.31 1.40 -13.77
C GLY A 118 1.97 0.74 -14.09
N ALA A 119 1.16 0.45 -13.07
CA ALA A 119 -0.18 -0.08 -13.24
C ALA A 119 -1.10 0.90 -13.99
N GLN A 120 -1.03 2.21 -13.68
CA GLN A 120 -1.77 3.25 -14.39
C GLN A 120 -1.39 3.33 -15.88
N LEU A 121 -0.09 3.30 -16.18
CA LEU A 121 0.39 3.26 -17.58
C LEU A 121 -0.12 2.00 -18.28
N GLY A 122 -0.10 0.85 -17.62
CA GLY A 122 -0.65 -0.39 -18.15
C GLY A 122 -2.14 -0.29 -18.48
N LEU A 123 -2.93 0.37 -17.64
CA LEU A 123 -4.34 0.62 -17.88
C LEU A 123 -4.56 1.49 -19.12
N ILE A 124 -3.84 2.60 -19.23
CA ILE A 124 -3.97 3.51 -20.38
C ILE A 124 -3.51 2.80 -21.66
N ALA A 125 -2.39 2.08 -21.61
CA ALA A 125 -1.92 1.31 -22.75
C ALA A 125 -2.94 0.25 -23.19
N ALA A 126 -3.63 -0.41 -22.27
CA ALA A 126 -4.69 -1.35 -22.59
C ALA A 126 -5.90 -0.68 -23.27
N MET A 127 -6.16 0.58 -22.98
CA MET A 127 -7.24 1.34 -23.64
C MET A 127 -6.84 1.88 -25.01
N LEU A 128 -5.56 2.25 -25.18
CA LEU A 128 -5.05 2.86 -26.41
C LEU A 128 -4.64 1.83 -27.48
N VAL A 129 -4.19 0.65 -27.05
CA VAL A 129 -3.72 -0.39 -27.98
C VAL A 129 -4.87 -1.33 -28.32
N PRO A 130 -5.35 -1.38 -29.59
CA PRO A 130 -6.49 -2.21 -29.98
C PRO A 130 -6.31 -3.71 -29.65
N ALA A 131 -5.09 -4.21 -29.71
CA ALA A 131 -4.78 -5.60 -29.35
C ALA A 131 -4.98 -5.90 -27.85
N LEU A 132 -4.95 -4.87 -26.99
CA LEU A 132 -5.19 -4.96 -25.55
C LEU A 132 -6.58 -4.45 -25.17
N ALA A 133 -7.35 -3.93 -26.13
CA ALA A 133 -8.69 -3.43 -25.90
C ALA A 133 -9.59 -4.56 -25.34
N GLY A 134 -10.23 -4.31 -24.21
CA GLY A 134 -10.99 -5.32 -23.48
C GLY A 134 -10.18 -6.21 -22.53
N HIS A 135 -8.86 -6.12 -22.53
CA HIS A 135 -7.95 -6.87 -21.63
C HIS A 135 -7.44 -6.02 -20.46
N ALA A 136 -8.03 -4.88 -20.19
CA ALA A 136 -7.75 -4.06 -18.99
C ALA A 136 -8.19 -4.84 -17.73
N SER A 137 -7.49 -5.93 -17.47
CA SER A 137 -7.78 -6.89 -16.41
C SER A 137 -6.77 -6.77 -15.28
N VAL A 138 -7.16 -7.20 -14.09
CA VAL A 138 -6.31 -7.18 -12.90
C VAL A 138 -4.92 -7.81 -13.16
N PRO A 139 -4.79 -8.97 -13.87
CA PRO A 139 -3.48 -9.55 -14.19
C PRO A 139 -2.57 -8.62 -15.01
N LEU A 140 -3.11 -7.94 -16.01
CA LEU A 140 -2.32 -7.02 -16.83
C LEU A 140 -1.78 -5.86 -15.99
N LEU A 141 -2.62 -5.26 -15.15
CA LEU A 141 -2.22 -4.16 -14.27
C LEU A 141 -1.19 -4.62 -13.24
N PHE A 142 -1.35 -5.84 -12.72
CA PHE A 142 -0.39 -6.47 -11.82
C PHE A 142 0.98 -6.65 -12.49
N VAL A 143 1.01 -7.21 -13.70
CA VAL A 143 2.25 -7.40 -14.47
C VAL A 143 2.92 -6.06 -14.78
N CYS A 144 2.16 -5.03 -15.18
CA CYS A 144 2.70 -3.70 -15.45
C CYS A 144 3.27 -3.04 -14.17
N GLY A 145 2.58 -3.17 -13.03
CA GLY A 145 3.08 -2.71 -11.75
C GLY A 145 4.36 -3.43 -11.32
N LEU A 146 4.42 -4.75 -11.51
CA LEU A 146 5.60 -5.55 -11.20
C LEU A 146 6.78 -5.20 -12.14
N ALA A 147 6.52 -5.00 -13.43
CA ALA A 147 7.53 -4.53 -14.38
C ALA A 147 8.09 -3.16 -13.99
N ALA A 148 7.23 -2.23 -13.55
CA ALA A 148 7.66 -0.93 -13.05
C ALA A 148 8.55 -1.07 -11.81
N ALA A 149 8.18 -1.92 -10.83
CA ALA A 149 9.01 -2.21 -9.68
C ALA A 149 10.36 -2.81 -10.06
N ALA A 150 10.39 -3.72 -11.05
CA ALA A 150 11.64 -4.28 -11.57
C ALA A 150 12.51 -3.21 -12.24
N CYS A 151 11.91 -2.31 -13.03
CA CYS A 151 12.62 -1.16 -13.62
C CYS A 151 13.23 -0.23 -12.55
N VAL A 152 12.46 0.12 -11.52
CA VAL A 152 12.94 0.93 -10.41
C VAL A 152 14.08 0.22 -9.68
N SER A 153 13.93 -1.06 -9.39
CA SER A 153 14.97 -1.87 -8.73
C SER A 153 16.26 -1.92 -9.56
N ALA A 154 16.14 -2.11 -10.88
CA ALA A 154 17.28 -2.11 -11.80
C ALA A 154 17.96 -0.73 -11.84
N ALA A 155 17.18 0.36 -11.92
CA ALA A 155 17.69 1.73 -11.90
C ALA A 155 18.40 2.08 -10.57
N ALA A 156 17.93 1.53 -9.45
CA ALA A 156 18.55 1.70 -8.13
C ALA A 156 19.88 0.94 -7.96
N GLY A 157 20.20 0.01 -8.85
CA GLY A 157 21.41 -0.85 -8.78
C GLY A 157 21.11 -2.33 -8.55
N GLY A 158 19.88 -2.76 -8.76
CA GLY A 158 19.45 -4.17 -8.66
C GLY A 158 19.61 -4.72 -7.24
N TRP A 159 20.16 -5.92 -7.10
CA TRP A 159 20.34 -6.62 -5.83
C TRP A 159 21.30 -5.93 -4.85
N ARG A 160 22.05 -4.93 -5.31
CA ARG A 160 22.97 -4.12 -4.47
C ARG A 160 22.40 -2.74 -4.14
N ALA A 161 21.13 -2.52 -4.41
CA ALA A 161 20.47 -1.25 -4.14
C ALA A 161 20.41 -0.99 -2.63
N THR A 162 20.88 0.17 -2.20
CA THR A 162 20.64 0.62 -0.84
C THR A 162 19.19 1.17 -0.73
N PRO A 163 18.55 1.11 0.45
CA PRO A 163 17.21 1.65 0.65
C PRO A 163 17.06 3.10 0.16
N LEU A 164 18.08 3.93 0.37
CA LEU A 164 18.06 5.32 -0.10
C LEU A 164 18.05 5.42 -1.64
N ARG A 165 18.86 4.62 -2.34
CA ARG A 165 18.88 4.59 -3.80
C ARG A 165 17.55 4.10 -4.37
N LEU A 166 16.94 3.11 -3.71
CA LEU A 166 15.65 2.58 -4.12
C LEU A 166 14.55 3.64 -4.01
N ILE A 167 14.51 4.38 -2.90
CA ILE A 167 13.55 5.48 -2.69
C ILE A 167 13.76 6.60 -3.72
N LEU A 168 15.00 7.01 -3.96
CA LEU A 168 15.30 8.07 -4.93
C LEU A 168 14.95 7.64 -6.36
N ALA A 169 15.37 6.45 -6.79
CA ALA A 169 15.04 5.91 -8.11
C ALA A 169 13.52 5.76 -8.28
N GLY A 170 12.84 5.25 -7.27
CA GLY A 170 11.38 5.09 -7.27
C GLY A 170 10.65 6.42 -7.38
N SER A 171 11.08 7.43 -6.64
CA SER A 171 10.48 8.78 -6.72
C SER A 171 10.64 9.41 -8.11
N VAL A 172 11.79 9.27 -8.74
CA VAL A 172 12.03 9.77 -10.10
C VAL A 172 11.18 8.99 -11.11
N CYS A 173 11.14 7.66 -11.02
CA CYS A 173 10.32 6.84 -11.90
C CYS A 173 8.82 7.13 -11.72
N MET A 174 8.35 7.33 -10.50
CA MET A 174 6.96 7.71 -10.22
C MET A 174 6.60 9.03 -10.89
N LEU A 175 7.46 10.06 -10.79
CA LEU A 175 7.25 11.34 -11.46
C LEU A 175 7.22 11.17 -12.97
N LEU A 176 8.11 10.35 -13.52
CA LEU A 176 8.15 10.05 -14.97
C LEU A 176 6.87 9.35 -15.41
N PHE A 177 6.44 8.30 -14.70
CA PHE A 177 5.20 7.58 -15.01
C PHE A 177 3.98 8.49 -14.92
N SER A 178 3.91 9.35 -13.89
CA SER A 178 2.84 10.33 -13.73
C SER A 178 2.83 11.35 -14.87
N ALA A 179 3.99 11.86 -15.30
CA ALA A 179 4.10 12.78 -16.40
C ALA A 179 3.66 12.16 -17.73
N VAL A 180 4.09 10.92 -18.01
CA VAL A 180 3.67 10.17 -19.21
C VAL A 180 2.17 9.89 -19.17
N THR A 181 1.64 9.48 -18.02
CA THR A 181 0.20 9.26 -17.81
C THR A 181 -0.60 10.53 -18.12
N THR A 182 -0.20 11.67 -17.56
CA THR A 182 -0.86 12.95 -17.77
C THR A 182 -0.80 13.36 -19.24
N LEU A 183 0.35 13.16 -19.89
CA LEU A 183 0.53 13.45 -21.30
C LEU A 183 -0.40 12.61 -22.19
N LEU A 184 -0.45 11.29 -21.94
CA LEU A 184 -1.33 10.37 -22.66
C LEU A 184 -2.81 10.72 -22.46
N LEU A 185 -3.23 11.06 -21.25
CA LEU A 185 -4.58 11.51 -20.97
C LEU A 185 -4.92 12.81 -21.71
N ALA A 186 -3.98 13.74 -21.79
CA ALA A 186 -4.19 15.01 -22.50
C ALA A 186 -4.30 14.83 -24.03
N PHE A 187 -3.49 13.95 -24.62
CA PHE A 187 -3.54 13.72 -26.08
C PHE A 187 -4.67 12.81 -26.53
N PHE A 188 -5.11 11.88 -25.68
CA PHE A 188 -6.09 10.86 -26.03
C PHE A 188 -7.37 10.96 -25.19
N GLU A 189 -7.73 12.15 -24.73
CA GLU A 189 -8.86 12.40 -23.83
C GLU A 189 -10.15 11.71 -24.29
N GLN A 190 -10.47 11.78 -25.58
CA GLN A 190 -11.69 11.19 -26.12
C GLN A 190 -11.67 9.66 -26.18
N THR A 191 -10.49 9.06 -26.32
CA THR A 191 -10.33 7.60 -26.40
C THR A 191 -10.30 6.98 -25.00
N VAL A 192 -9.81 7.73 -24.02
CA VAL A 192 -9.54 7.26 -22.65
C VAL A 192 -10.59 7.85 -21.68
N VAL A 193 -11.80 8.10 -22.17
CA VAL A 193 -12.94 8.54 -21.32
C VAL A 193 -13.14 7.52 -20.19
N GLY A 194 -13.03 7.98 -18.95
CA GLY A 194 -13.10 7.12 -17.77
C GLY A 194 -11.74 6.73 -17.19
N ALA A 195 -10.63 6.72 -17.95
CA ALA A 195 -9.30 6.47 -17.39
C ALA A 195 -8.87 7.57 -16.40
N SER A 196 -9.33 8.79 -16.59
CA SER A 196 -9.13 9.90 -15.66
C SER A 196 -9.76 9.62 -14.28
N LEU A 197 -10.92 8.98 -14.25
CA LEU A 197 -11.57 8.55 -13.01
C LEU A 197 -10.75 7.45 -12.31
N TRP A 198 -10.19 6.51 -13.07
CA TRP A 198 -9.31 5.48 -12.54
C TRP A 198 -7.98 6.06 -12.06
N ALA A 199 -7.38 6.94 -12.83
CA ALA A 199 -6.14 7.63 -12.47
C ALA A 199 -6.28 8.48 -11.20
N SER A 200 -7.48 9.01 -10.94
CA SER A 200 -7.82 9.75 -9.73
C SER A 200 -8.07 8.85 -8.50
N GLY A 201 -7.94 7.52 -8.63
CA GLY A 201 -8.17 6.58 -7.54
C GLY A 201 -9.64 6.35 -7.23
N SER A 202 -10.52 6.48 -8.21
CA SER A 202 -11.95 6.26 -8.01
C SER A 202 -12.27 4.79 -7.74
N LEU A 203 -13.06 4.54 -6.69
CA LEU A 203 -13.64 3.23 -6.38
C LEU A 203 -14.96 2.99 -7.13
N TYR A 204 -15.24 3.79 -8.15
CA TYR A 204 -16.42 3.61 -8.97
C TYR A 204 -16.26 2.38 -9.87
N GLN A 205 -16.74 1.25 -9.39
CA GLN A 205 -16.80 0.00 -10.14
C GLN A 205 -18.25 -0.37 -10.40
N PRO A 206 -18.62 -0.65 -11.63
CA PRO A 206 -19.95 -1.21 -11.93
C PRO A 206 -19.95 -2.69 -11.50
N GLY A 207 -20.59 -2.95 -10.35
CA GLY A 207 -20.92 -4.30 -9.90
C GLY A 207 -19.83 -5.07 -9.15
N ALA A 208 -20.21 -6.23 -8.62
CA ALA A 208 -19.36 -7.10 -7.82
C ALA A 208 -18.36 -7.94 -8.64
N ALA A 209 -18.45 -7.93 -9.97
CA ALA A 209 -17.61 -8.77 -10.84
C ALA A 209 -16.13 -8.38 -10.74
N GLY A 210 -15.81 -7.10 -10.85
CA GLY A 210 -14.43 -6.60 -10.74
C GLY A 210 -13.81 -6.88 -9.37
N LEU A 211 -14.60 -6.76 -8.29
CA LEU A 211 -14.14 -7.11 -6.95
C LEU A 211 -13.83 -8.60 -6.82
N ARG A 212 -14.68 -9.47 -7.35
CA ARG A 212 -14.45 -10.93 -7.34
C ARG A 212 -13.18 -11.31 -8.09
N ASP A 213 -12.93 -10.69 -9.23
CA ASP A 213 -11.71 -10.93 -10.00
C ASP A 213 -10.48 -10.42 -9.25
N ALA A 214 -10.54 -9.23 -8.66
CA ALA A 214 -9.46 -8.73 -7.83
C ALA A 214 -9.16 -9.65 -6.63
N LEU A 215 -10.20 -10.16 -5.95
CA LEU A 215 -10.04 -11.10 -4.83
C LEU A 215 -9.38 -12.41 -5.25
N ARG A 216 -9.71 -12.96 -6.43
CA ARG A 216 -9.06 -14.17 -6.93
C ARG A 216 -7.55 -13.99 -7.11
N TRP A 217 -7.13 -12.86 -7.66
CA TRP A 217 -5.71 -12.53 -7.83
C TRP A 217 -5.00 -12.20 -6.53
N LEU A 218 -5.74 -11.78 -5.51
CA LEU A 218 -5.20 -11.45 -4.19
C LEU A 218 -4.87 -12.72 -3.37
N VAL A 219 -5.48 -13.86 -3.67
CA VAL A 219 -5.26 -15.12 -2.92
C VAL A 219 -3.80 -15.53 -2.90
N ALA A 220 -3.11 -15.47 -4.05
CA ALA A 220 -1.71 -15.89 -4.14
C ALA A 220 -0.75 -15.01 -3.31
N PRO A 221 -0.77 -13.66 -3.42
CA PRO A 221 0.08 -12.82 -2.58
C PRO A 221 -0.29 -12.89 -1.10
N LEU A 222 -1.56 -13.04 -0.73
CA LEU A 222 -1.95 -13.23 0.67
C LEU A 222 -1.46 -14.57 1.23
N ALA A 223 -1.49 -15.65 0.45
CA ALA A 223 -0.94 -16.94 0.86
C ALA A 223 0.58 -16.90 1.01
N ALA A 224 1.28 -16.08 0.21
CA ALA A 224 2.72 -15.86 0.30
C ALA A 224 3.12 -14.93 1.45
N LEU A 225 2.22 -14.09 1.95
CA LEU A 225 2.50 -13.07 2.97
C LEU A 225 3.16 -13.63 4.24
N PRO A 226 2.73 -14.74 4.84
CA PRO A 226 3.38 -15.32 6.03
C PRO A 226 4.83 -15.75 5.76
N LEU A 227 5.14 -16.16 4.53
CA LEU A 227 6.50 -16.57 4.14
C LEU A 227 7.45 -15.36 4.08
N VAL A 228 6.92 -14.20 3.72
CA VAL A 228 7.69 -12.94 3.63
C VAL A 228 7.82 -12.26 4.99
N ILE A 229 6.78 -12.27 5.81
CA ILE A 229 6.79 -11.60 7.12
C ILE A 229 7.77 -12.28 8.08
N ARG A 230 7.79 -13.61 8.13
CA ARG A 230 8.65 -14.36 9.09
C ARG A 230 10.13 -13.95 9.08
N PRO A 231 10.82 -13.81 7.91
CA PRO A 231 12.20 -13.35 7.90
C PRO A 231 12.36 -11.84 8.13
N LEU A 232 11.30 -11.03 7.93
CA LEU A 232 11.37 -9.57 8.10
C LEU A 232 11.36 -9.12 9.56
N ASP A 233 10.69 -9.86 10.46
CA ASP A 233 10.61 -9.50 11.88
C ASP A 233 12.00 -9.41 12.54
N PRO A 234 12.91 -10.40 12.42
CA PRO A 234 14.28 -10.28 12.92
C PRO A 234 15.09 -9.19 12.22
N LEU A 235 14.91 -9.01 10.89
CA LEU A 235 15.62 -7.99 10.13
C LEU A 235 15.27 -6.56 10.57
N ALA A 236 14.04 -6.34 11.03
CA ALA A 236 13.62 -5.05 11.56
C ALA A 236 14.40 -4.64 12.83
N LEU A 237 14.95 -5.61 13.58
CA LEU A 237 15.77 -5.38 14.78
C LEU A 237 17.25 -5.08 14.49
N GLY A 238 17.70 -5.23 13.24
CA GLY A 238 19.07 -5.01 12.80
C GLY A 238 19.76 -6.29 12.32
N ASP A 239 20.79 -6.13 11.49
CA ASP A 239 21.49 -7.25 10.85
C ASP A 239 22.17 -8.18 11.87
N ASP A 240 22.75 -7.61 12.93
CA ASP A 240 23.40 -8.37 13.99
C ASP A 240 22.39 -9.22 14.78
N ALA A 241 21.20 -8.65 15.06
CA ALA A 241 20.14 -9.35 15.75
C ALA A 241 19.50 -10.43 14.86
N ALA A 242 19.34 -10.16 13.56
CA ALA A 242 18.86 -11.13 12.59
C ALA A 242 19.82 -12.31 12.42
N ALA A 243 21.13 -12.04 12.34
CA ALA A 243 22.17 -13.08 12.30
C ALA A 243 22.19 -13.92 13.56
N ALA A 244 22.03 -13.30 14.74
CA ALA A 244 21.92 -14.02 16.02
C ALA A 244 20.66 -14.90 16.12
N ALA A 245 19.58 -14.50 15.42
CA ALA A 245 18.35 -15.29 15.30
C ALA A 245 18.41 -16.38 14.22
N GLY A 246 19.57 -16.55 13.55
CA GLY A 246 19.79 -17.59 12.54
C GLY A 246 19.26 -17.24 11.15
N VAL A 247 18.90 -15.98 10.90
CA VAL A 247 18.46 -15.51 9.57
C VAL A 247 19.69 -15.22 8.71
N ARG A 248 19.74 -15.74 7.49
CA ARG A 248 20.80 -15.46 6.53
C ARG A 248 20.59 -14.09 5.91
N VAL A 249 21.25 -13.07 6.45
CA VAL A 249 21.12 -11.66 6.03
C VAL A 249 21.50 -11.45 4.55
N ASP A 250 22.43 -12.26 4.02
CA ASP A 250 22.88 -12.17 2.62
C ASP A 250 21.89 -12.78 1.61
N ALA A 251 20.84 -13.44 2.06
CA ALA A 251 19.89 -14.17 1.21
C ALA A 251 18.48 -13.57 1.24
N THR A 252 18.28 -12.50 2.00
CA THR A 252 17.02 -11.78 2.14
C THR A 252 17.14 -10.38 1.63
#